data_14f5233c01c4acfefee9fe28df754de0
#
_entry.id   14f5233c01c4acfefee9fe28df754de0
#
_cell.length_a   1.000
_cell.length_b   1.000
_cell.length_c   1.000
_cell.angle_alpha   90.00
_cell.angle_beta   90.00
_cell.angle_gamma   90.00
#
_symmetry.space_group_name_H-M   'P 1'
#
loop_
_entity.id
_entity.type
_entity.pdbx_description
1 polymer ?
#
loop_
_entity_poly.entity_id
_entity_poly.type
_entity_poly.pdbx_seq_one_letter_code
_entity_poly.pdbx_strand_id
1 'polypeptide(L)'
;MLRFIMSEFISLYSGSSGNSSVVRCGERYLIVDMGKGVRTTGAALKELELNISDCDGILVTHEHSDHVKGLSTFLKKYPLPVYGAEETLEFLDANGVVPATCGMTALTPGREEDIGVFG
;
A
#
# COMPACT_ATOMS: atom_id res chain seq x y z
N MET A 1 16.99 7.06 -11.39
CA MET A 1 16.25 6.74 -10.19
C MET A 1 15.97 7.98 -9.37
N LEU A 2 14.75 8.11 -8.94
CA LEU A 2 14.40 9.23 -8.11
C LEU A 2 14.96 9.04 -6.71
N ARG A 3 15.45 10.08 -6.14
CA ARG A 3 15.98 10.00 -4.80
C ARG A 3 14.92 10.25 -3.76
N PHE A 4 15.12 9.67 -2.60
CA PHE A 4 14.19 9.85 -1.51
C PHE A 4 14.14 11.26 -0.97
N ILE A 5 15.08 12.12 -1.40
CA ILE A 5 15.03 13.53 -1.05
C ILE A 5 13.74 14.20 -1.52
N MET A 6 13.07 13.60 -2.53
CA MET A 6 11.81 14.13 -3.04
C MET A 6 10.60 13.43 -2.43
N SER A 7 10.83 12.48 -1.53
CA SER A 7 9.76 11.68 -0.94
C SER A 7 9.31 12.26 0.38
N GLU A 8 8.02 12.09 0.67
CA GLU A 8 7.44 12.42 1.96
C GLU A 8 6.80 11.17 2.53
N PHE A 9 6.96 10.97 3.83
CA PHE A 9 6.28 9.90 4.55
C PHE A 9 5.19 10.53 5.39
N ILE A 10 3.94 10.13 5.14
CA ILE A 10 2.78 10.72 5.81
C ILE A 10 1.95 9.60 6.44
N SER A 11 1.71 9.68 7.74
CA SER A 11 0.84 8.73 8.40
C SER A 11 -0.61 9.09 8.12
N LEU A 12 -1.40 8.15 7.60
CA LEU A 12 -2.83 8.35 7.40
C LEU A 12 -3.58 8.11 8.70
N TYR A 13 -3.23 7.03 9.38
CA TYR A 13 -3.77 6.69 10.69
C TYR A 13 -2.84 5.67 11.34
N SER A 14 -2.86 5.62 12.66
CA SER A 14 -2.00 4.71 13.41
C SER A 14 -2.69 4.29 14.69
N GLY A 15 -2.24 3.15 15.25
CA GLY A 15 -2.76 2.64 16.50
C GLY A 15 -3.11 1.17 16.40
N SER A 16 -3.58 0.62 17.50
CA SER A 16 -3.92 -0.81 17.57
C SER A 16 -5.14 -1.17 16.73
N SER A 17 -5.98 -0.20 16.35
CA SER A 17 -7.16 -0.43 15.54
C SER A 17 -6.88 -0.41 14.04
N GLY A 18 -5.68 -0.03 13.64
CA GLY A 18 -5.30 -0.03 12.23
C GLY A 18 -4.20 0.96 11.94
N ASN A 19 -3.38 0.65 10.94
CA ASN A 19 -2.24 1.47 10.53
C ASN A 19 -2.24 1.64 9.02
N SER A 20 -1.87 2.83 8.57
CA SER A 20 -1.61 3.10 7.15
C SER A 20 -0.79 4.36 7.02
N SER A 21 0.06 4.38 6.00
CA SER A 21 0.89 5.53 5.70
C SER A 21 0.96 5.70 4.19
N VAL A 22 1.48 6.84 3.76
CA VAL A 22 1.72 7.13 2.35
C VAL A 22 3.17 7.56 2.19
N VAL A 23 3.83 7.00 1.18
CA VAL A 23 5.13 7.50 0.73
C VAL A 23 4.87 8.24 -0.57
N ARG A 24 5.09 9.53 -0.57
CA ARG A 24 4.78 10.40 -1.70
C ARG A 24 6.06 10.85 -2.39
N CYS A 25 6.03 10.80 -3.71
CA CYS A 25 7.15 11.24 -4.53
C CYS A 25 6.58 12.06 -5.69
N GLY A 26 6.72 13.38 -5.60
CA GLY A 26 6.09 14.26 -6.57
C GLY A 26 4.58 14.15 -6.50
N GLU A 27 3.96 13.84 -7.63
CA GLU A 27 2.50 13.66 -7.69
C GLU A 27 2.07 12.21 -7.56
N ARG A 28 3.05 11.28 -7.45
CA ARG A 28 2.77 9.85 -7.29
C ARG A 28 3.00 9.42 -5.85
N TYR A 29 2.34 8.35 -5.45
CA TYR A 29 2.49 7.85 -4.08
C TYR A 29 2.22 6.35 -3.99
N LEU A 30 2.70 5.76 -2.90
CA LEU A 30 2.39 4.39 -2.51
C LEU A 30 1.64 4.45 -1.18
N ILE A 31 0.68 3.53 -1.02
CA ILE A 31 0.05 3.34 0.29
C ILE A 31 0.83 2.22 0.99
N VAL A 32 1.21 2.46 2.23
CA VAL A 32 1.92 1.47 3.05
C VAL A 32 0.96 0.97 4.11
N ASP A 33 0.57 -0.28 4.00
CA ASP A 33 -0.40 -0.95 4.85
C ASP A 33 -1.80 -0.34 4.79
N MET A 34 -2.82 -1.13 5.13
CA MET A 34 -4.20 -0.65 5.10
C MET A 34 -5.00 -1.38 6.19
N GLY A 35 -4.84 -0.90 7.41
CA GLY A 35 -5.46 -1.52 8.58
C GLY A 35 -6.93 -1.17 8.81
N LYS A 36 -7.47 -0.19 8.06
CA LYS A 36 -8.87 0.19 8.16
C LYS A 36 -9.54 0.13 6.79
N GLY A 37 -10.86 0.27 6.77
CA GLY A 37 -11.63 0.08 5.57
C GLY A 37 -11.49 1.16 4.52
N VAL A 38 -12.15 0.94 3.40
CA VAL A 38 -12.11 1.82 2.23
C VAL A 38 -12.54 3.25 2.57
N ARG A 39 -13.61 3.37 3.36
CA ARG A 39 -14.14 4.70 3.71
C ARG A 39 -13.13 5.53 4.50
N THR A 40 -12.55 4.94 5.53
CA THR A 40 -11.58 5.63 6.38
C THR A 40 -10.33 5.99 5.60
N THR A 41 -9.80 5.04 4.83
CA THR A 41 -8.61 5.26 4.02
C THR A 41 -8.87 6.28 2.94
N GLY A 42 -10.01 6.19 2.26
CA GLY A 42 -10.37 7.14 1.22
C GLY A 42 -10.54 8.56 1.75
N ALA A 43 -11.15 8.69 2.94
CA ALA A 43 -11.30 9.99 3.56
C ALA A 43 -9.96 10.61 3.92
N ALA A 44 -9.03 9.79 4.43
CA ALA A 44 -7.69 10.27 4.79
C ALA A 44 -6.92 10.74 3.56
N LEU A 45 -7.01 10.00 2.46
CA LEU A 45 -6.37 10.39 1.20
C LEU A 45 -6.96 11.68 0.66
N LYS A 46 -8.28 11.82 0.72
CA LYS A 46 -8.95 13.02 0.25
C LYS A 46 -8.54 14.24 1.06
N GLU A 47 -8.39 14.08 2.35
CA GLU A 47 -7.96 15.17 3.24
C GLU A 47 -6.57 15.66 2.87
N LEU A 48 -5.72 14.77 2.37
CA LEU A 48 -4.39 15.12 1.88
C LEU A 48 -4.39 15.53 0.41
N GLU A 49 -5.56 15.59 -0.20
CA GLU A 49 -5.73 15.94 -1.61
C GLU A 49 -4.99 14.96 -2.54
N LEU A 50 -4.93 13.69 -2.13
CA LEU A 50 -4.32 12.63 -2.93
C LEU A 50 -5.39 11.90 -3.73
N ASN A 51 -5.14 11.75 -5.03
CA ASN A 51 -6.07 11.08 -5.92
C ASN A 51 -5.64 9.63 -6.12
N ILE A 52 -6.58 8.70 -6.07
CA ILE A 52 -6.25 7.28 -6.22
C ILE A 52 -5.63 6.96 -7.57
N SER A 53 -5.92 7.76 -8.59
CA SER A 53 -5.32 7.56 -9.91
C SER A 53 -3.80 7.83 -9.92
N ASP A 54 -3.30 8.50 -8.90
CA ASP A 54 -1.87 8.78 -8.76
C ASP A 54 -1.16 7.78 -7.86
N CYS A 55 -1.86 6.76 -7.40
CA CYS A 55 -1.31 5.74 -6.53
C CYS A 55 -0.64 4.64 -7.36
N ASP A 56 0.64 4.36 -7.07
CA ASP A 56 1.40 3.35 -7.79
C ASP A 56 1.24 1.95 -7.22
N GLY A 57 0.62 1.80 -6.07
CA GLY A 57 0.40 0.50 -5.48
C GLY A 57 0.33 0.54 -3.97
N ILE A 58 0.26 -0.64 -3.39
CA ILE A 58 0.15 -0.81 -1.93
C ILE A 58 1.29 -1.71 -1.48
N LEU A 59 2.07 -1.23 -0.52
CA LEU A 59 3.14 -2.00 0.10
C LEU A 59 2.63 -2.53 1.44
N VAL A 60 2.71 -3.84 1.62
CA VAL A 60 2.28 -4.48 2.86
C VAL A 60 3.51 -4.88 3.66
N THR A 61 3.66 -4.32 4.85
CA THR A 61 4.82 -4.61 5.71
C THR A 61 4.58 -5.81 6.62
N HIS A 62 3.34 -6.02 7.03
CA HIS A 62 2.96 -7.14 7.91
C HIS A 62 1.61 -7.68 7.50
N GLU A 63 1.40 -8.98 7.69
CA GLU A 63 0.11 -9.61 7.42
C GLU A 63 -0.88 -9.53 8.58
N HIS A 64 -0.53 -8.82 9.66
CA HIS A 64 -1.41 -8.66 10.81
C HIS A 64 -2.64 -7.82 10.46
N SER A 65 -3.77 -8.10 11.10
CA SER A 65 -5.03 -7.45 10.77
C SER A 65 -4.99 -5.93 10.87
N ASP A 66 -4.22 -5.37 11.80
CA ASP A 66 -4.10 -3.92 11.95
C ASP A 66 -3.30 -3.27 10.79
N HIS A 67 -2.77 -4.08 9.87
CA HIS A 67 -2.06 -3.61 8.69
C HIS A 67 -2.77 -3.95 7.39
N VAL A 68 -3.70 -4.91 7.38
CA VAL A 68 -4.32 -5.41 6.14
C VAL A 68 -5.84 -5.51 6.21
N LYS A 69 -6.45 -5.09 7.30
CA LYS A 69 -7.88 -5.28 7.54
C LYS A 69 -8.78 -4.79 6.41
N GLY A 70 -8.44 -3.65 5.82
CA GLY A 70 -9.24 -3.05 4.76
C GLY A 70 -8.78 -3.40 3.36
N LEU A 71 -7.69 -4.17 3.24
CA LEU A 71 -7.02 -4.37 1.95
C LEU A 71 -7.90 -5.06 0.92
N SER A 72 -8.55 -6.16 1.30
CA SER A 72 -9.36 -6.92 0.36
C SER A 72 -10.47 -6.08 -0.27
N THR A 73 -11.22 -5.36 0.55
CA THR A 73 -12.31 -4.51 0.07
C THR A 73 -11.81 -3.38 -0.79
N PHE A 74 -10.69 -2.77 -0.39
CA PHE A 74 -10.09 -1.68 -1.14
C PHE A 74 -9.63 -2.14 -2.53
N LEU A 75 -8.97 -3.30 -2.60
CA LEU A 75 -8.47 -3.83 -3.87
C LEU A 75 -9.58 -4.25 -4.82
N LYS A 76 -10.74 -4.64 -4.29
CA LYS A 76 -11.89 -4.93 -5.14
C LYS A 76 -12.40 -3.68 -5.82
N LYS A 77 -12.30 -2.54 -5.15
CA LYS A 77 -12.74 -1.27 -5.70
C LYS A 77 -11.66 -0.62 -6.55
N TYR A 78 -10.41 -0.73 -6.12
CA TYR A 78 -9.26 -0.13 -6.81
C TYR A 78 -8.18 -1.20 -6.99
N PRO A 79 -8.17 -1.92 -8.12
CA PRO A 79 -7.22 -3.02 -8.34
C PRO A 79 -5.81 -2.49 -8.61
N LEU A 80 -5.06 -2.28 -7.55
CA LEU A 80 -3.70 -1.77 -7.59
C LEU A 80 -2.69 -2.91 -7.37
N PRO A 81 -1.46 -2.74 -7.86
CA PRO A 81 -0.40 -3.71 -7.57
C PRO A 81 -0.10 -3.77 -6.07
N VAL A 82 0.24 -4.96 -5.58
CA VAL A 82 0.58 -5.17 -4.18
C VAL A 82 2.02 -5.62 -4.09
N TYR A 83 2.78 -4.98 -3.20
CA TYR A 83 4.19 -5.26 -2.99
C TYR A 83 4.41 -5.68 -1.54
N GLY A 84 5.40 -6.53 -1.32
CA GLY A 84 5.74 -6.95 0.03
C GLY A 84 6.75 -8.09 0.01
N ALA A 85 7.14 -8.57 1.20
CA ALA A 85 7.99 -9.73 1.32
C ALA A 85 7.26 -10.98 0.80
N GLU A 86 8.01 -11.94 0.29
CA GLU A 86 7.43 -13.14 -0.29
C GLU A 86 6.48 -13.85 0.68
N GLU A 87 6.88 -14.02 1.93
CA GLU A 87 6.07 -14.71 2.93
C GLU A 87 4.77 -13.96 3.21
N THR A 88 4.84 -12.64 3.24
CA THR A 88 3.66 -11.82 3.44
C THR A 88 2.69 -11.97 2.29
N LEU A 89 3.18 -11.93 1.06
CA LEU A 89 2.33 -12.08 -0.11
C LEU A 89 1.72 -13.47 -0.20
N GLU A 90 2.48 -14.51 0.16
CA GLU A 90 1.96 -15.87 0.19
C GLU A 90 0.81 -16.00 1.18
N PHE A 91 0.95 -15.38 2.34
CA PHE A 91 -0.11 -15.38 3.36
C PHE A 91 -1.37 -14.68 2.84
N LEU A 92 -1.20 -13.52 2.21
CA LEU A 92 -2.33 -12.76 1.69
C LEU A 92 -3.05 -13.52 0.57
N ASP A 93 -2.29 -14.17 -0.29
CA ASP A 93 -2.85 -14.96 -1.38
C ASP A 93 -3.61 -16.17 -0.85
N ALA A 94 -3.00 -16.89 0.09
CA ALA A 94 -3.60 -18.09 0.68
C ALA A 94 -4.91 -17.78 1.40
N ASN A 95 -5.06 -16.56 1.91
CA ASN A 95 -6.25 -16.15 2.65
C ASN A 95 -7.23 -15.33 1.79
N GLY A 96 -6.99 -15.26 0.49
CA GLY A 96 -7.90 -14.59 -0.43
C GLY A 96 -8.01 -13.08 -0.24
N VAL A 97 -6.98 -12.47 0.32
CA VAL A 97 -6.99 -11.02 0.59
C VAL A 97 -6.79 -10.22 -0.69
N VAL A 98 -5.97 -10.72 -1.60
CA VAL A 98 -5.65 -10.02 -2.84
C VAL A 98 -6.43 -10.65 -3.99
N PRO A 99 -7.32 -9.88 -4.66
CA PRO A 99 -8.06 -10.39 -5.82
C PRO A 99 -7.11 -10.80 -6.95
N ALA A 100 -7.55 -11.76 -7.75
CA ALA A 100 -6.77 -12.25 -8.88
C ALA A 100 -6.47 -11.17 -9.92
N THR A 101 -7.26 -10.10 -9.94
CA THR A 101 -7.06 -8.98 -10.86
C THR A 101 -5.91 -8.07 -10.46
N CYS A 102 -5.40 -8.23 -9.23
CA CYS A 102 -4.29 -7.40 -8.74
C CYS A 102 -2.98 -8.16 -8.89
N GLY A 103 -1.96 -7.48 -9.38
CA GLY A 103 -0.62 -8.06 -9.43
C GLY A 103 0.02 -8.07 -8.06
N MET A 104 0.88 -9.05 -7.81
CA MET A 104 1.67 -9.10 -6.58
C MET A 104 3.14 -9.24 -6.96
N THR A 105 3.99 -8.42 -6.35
CA THR A 105 5.43 -8.46 -6.60
C THR A 105 6.16 -8.56 -5.28
N ALA A 106 6.91 -9.65 -5.11
CA ALA A 106 7.71 -9.84 -3.91
C ALA A 106 8.96 -8.96 -3.97
N LEU A 107 9.24 -8.29 -2.86
CA LEU A 107 10.43 -7.46 -2.73
C LEU A 107 11.51 -8.26 -2.02
N THR A 108 12.73 -8.22 -2.57
CA THR A 108 13.86 -8.96 -2.01
C THR A 108 14.67 -8.03 -1.11
N PRO A 109 14.87 -8.39 0.16
CA PRO A 109 15.68 -7.55 1.05
C PRO A 109 17.06 -7.29 0.48
N GLY A 110 17.51 -6.05 0.56
CA GLY A 110 18.83 -5.65 0.10
C GLY A 110 18.92 -5.41 -1.39
N ARG A 111 17.83 -5.57 -2.13
CA ARG A 111 17.82 -5.30 -3.57
C ARG A 111 16.99 -4.08 -3.88
N GLU A 112 17.39 -3.40 -4.93
CA GLU A 112 16.64 -2.26 -5.43
C GLU A 112 15.55 -2.76 -6.36
N GLU A 113 14.31 -2.35 -6.11
CA GLU A 113 13.17 -2.78 -6.91
C GLU A 113 12.48 -1.57 -7.52
N ASP A 114 11.96 -1.75 -8.73
CA ASP A 114 11.18 -0.70 -9.39
C ASP A 114 9.74 -0.75 -8.92
N ILE A 115 9.26 0.35 -8.38
CA ILE A 115 7.86 0.52 -8.00
C ILE A 115 7.42 1.87 -8.54
N GLY A 116 6.86 1.90 -9.75
CA GLY A 116 6.46 3.16 -10.37
C GLY A 116 7.61 4.14 -10.37
N VAL A 117 7.40 5.32 -9.79
CA VAL A 117 8.42 6.37 -9.72
C VAL A 117 9.42 6.16 -8.58
N PHE A 118 9.27 5.11 -7.79
CA PHE A 118 10.10 4.83 -6.62
C PHE A 118 11.25 3.87 -6.92
N GLY A 119 11.31 3.38 -8.14
CA GLY A 119 12.34 2.44 -8.56
C GLY A 119 13.73 3.03 -8.70
#